data_b80ca8a843ac5e83de29e0537c2704c9
#
_entry.id   b80ca8a843ac5e83de29e0537c2704c9
#
_cell.length_a   1.000
_cell.length_b   1.000
_cell.length_c   1.000
_cell.angle_alpha   90.00
_cell.angle_beta   90.00
_cell.angle_gamma   90.00
#
_symmetry.space_group_name_H-M   'P 1'
#
loop_
_entity.id
_entity.type
_entity.pdbx_description
1 polymer ?
#
loop_
_entity_poly.entity_id
_entity_poly.type
_entity_poly.pdbx_seq_one_letter_code
_entity_poly.pdbx_strand_id
1 'polypeptide(L)'
;MTPRGTPTLVASDLDRTLIYSAAALDLRMPDADAPRLLCVEVYESRPLSYMTETAAGLLGELSRAAAFVPVTTRTREQYGRIRLPGPAPRYAICANGGHLLVDGVFDPDWRRQVAARIAAACAPLAEVRDRLSAAADPAWLLKERVAEDLFAYLVVDRALLPDGWVKDVAEWADGLGWAVSLQGRKIYAVPKPLTKSAAVRELARRTGAERILAAGDSLLDADLLLAAHRAWRPGHGELADQGWTAPQVEALTETGAAAGEEILRRFLAGV
;
A
#
# COMPACT_ATOMS: atom_id res chain seq x y z
N MET A 1 -2.21 38.33 5.92
CA MET A 1 -1.50 37.06 6.09
C MET A 1 -2.55 35.98 6.34
N THR A 2 -2.84 35.15 5.37
CA THR A 2 -3.65 33.96 5.57
C THR A 2 -2.93 33.06 6.57
N PRO A 3 -3.59 32.50 7.60
CA PRO A 3 -2.95 31.56 8.51
C PRO A 3 -2.41 30.40 7.65
N ARG A 4 -1.10 30.16 7.72
CA ARG A 4 -0.52 28.96 7.12
C ARG A 4 -1.15 27.78 7.83
N GLY A 5 -1.94 27.00 7.11
CA GLY A 5 -2.50 25.75 7.65
C GLY A 5 -1.38 24.87 8.20
N THR A 6 -1.69 24.05 9.17
CA THR A 6 -0.73 23.09 9.77
C THR A 6 -0.10 22.24 8.66
N PRO A 7 1.24 22.17 8.54
CA PRO A 7 1.89 21.37 7.52
C PRO A 7 1.41 19.92 7.56
N THR A 8 0.66 19.52 6.55
CA THR A 8 -0.02 18.22 6.49
C THR A 8 0.61 17.33 5.43
N LEU A 9 0.95 16.10 5.79
CA LEU A 9 1.38 15.04 4.91
C LEU A 9 0.21 14.07 4.68
N VAL A 10 -0.12 13.79 3.42
CA VAL A 10 -1.17 12.83 3.04
C VAL A 10 -0.51 11.59 2.48
N ALA A 11 -0.52 10.50 3.24
CA ALA A 11 0.13 9.25 2.93
C ALA A 11 -0.92 8.18 2.58
N SER A 12 -0.94 7.69 1.34
CA SER A 12 -1.95 6.71 0.91
C SER A 12 -1.31 5.49 0.26
N ASP A 13 -1.80 4.31 0.65
CA ASP A 13 -1.62 3.14 -0.19
C ASP A 13 -2.25 3.37 -1.57
N LEU A 14 -1.85 2.56 -2.55
CA LEU A 14 -2.30 2.68 -3.93
C LEU A 14 -3.27 1.56 -4.33
N ASP A 15 -2.82 0.31 -4.27
CA ASP A 15 -3.57 -0.82 -4.79
C ASP A 15 -4.82 -1.09 -3.95
N ARG A 16 -6.01 -1.08 -4.59
CA ARG A 16 -7.31 -1.23 -3.93
C ARG A 16 -7.66 -0.11 -2.93
N THR A 17 -6.85 0.95 -2.89
CA THR A 17 -7.10 2.15 -2.09
C THR A 17 -7.41 3.35 -2.99
N LEU A 18 -6.54 3.64 -3.96
CA LEU A 18 -6.74 4.72 -4.94
C LEU A 18 -6.74 4.24 -6.39
N ILE A 19 -6.05 3.12 -6.68
CA ILE A 19 -6.00 2.51 -8.01
C ILE A 19 -6.50 1.07 -7.96
N TYR A 20 -7.11 0.62 -9.03
CA TYR A 20 -7.83 -0.64 -9.06
C TYR A 20 -7.53 -1.42 -10.33
N SER A 21 -7.28 -2.74 -10.22
CA SER A 21 -7.36 -3.62 -11.38
C SER A 21 -8.81 -3.70 -11.86
N ALA A 22 -9.04 -4.12 -13.10
CA ALA A 22 -10.40 -4.27 -13.65
C ALA A 22 -11.31 -5.11 -12.74
N ALA A 23 -10.78 -6.20 -12.16
CA ALA A 23 -11.53 -7.07 -11.25
C ALA A 23 -11.80 -6.43 -9.86
N ALA A 24 -11.07 -5.39 -9.49
CA ALA A 24 -11.18 -4.74 -8.18
C ALA A 24 -12.00 -3.43 -8.24
N LEU A 25 -12.42 -2.99 -9.42
CA LEU A 25 -13.21 -1.76 -9.59
C LEU A 25 -14.55 -1.83 -8.84
N ASP A 26 -15.14 -3.01 -8.73
CA ASP A 26 -16.40 -3.28 -8.00
C ASP A 26 -17.53 -2.28 -8.40
N LEU A 27 -17.74 -2.15 -9.70
CA LEU A 27 -18.77 -1.28 -10.26
C LEU A 27 -20.16 -1.92 -10.05
N ARG A 28 -20.94 -1.36 -9.13
CA ARG A 28 -22.26 -1.89 -8.72
C ARG A 28 -23.41 -1.01 -9.19
N MET A 29 -23.34 -0.50 -10.41
CA MET A 29 -24.35 0.33 -11.01
C MET A 29 -24.69 -0.18 -12.42
N PRO A 30 -25.82 0.25 -13.03
CA PRO A 30 -26.10 -0.01 -14.45
C PRO A 30 -24.97 0.53 -15.34
N ASP A 31 -24.70 -0.12 -16.47
CA ASP A 31 -23.63 0.27 -17.40
C ASP A 31 -23.72 1.73 -17.86
N ALA A 32 -24.96 2.24 -18.02
CA ALA A 32 -25.19 3.64 -18.41
C ALA A 32 -24.73 4.66 -17.34
N ASP A 33 -24.65 4.24 -16.10
CA ASP A 33 -24.23 5.07 -14.95
C ASP A 33 -22.77 4.84 -14.56
N ALA A 34 -22.06 3.95 -15.29
CA ALA A 34 -20.68 3.63 -14.98
C ALA A 34 -19.77 4.86 -15.13
N PRO A 35 -18.87 5.11 -14.17
CA PRO A 35 -17.94 6.23 -14.24
C PRO A 35 -16.96 6.05 -15.38
N ARG A 36 -16.51 7.15 -15.97
CA ARG A 36 -15.39 7.12 -16.93
C ARG A 36 -14.12 6.71 -16.18
N LEU A 37 -13.35 5.82 -16.81
CA LEU A 37 -12.15 5.25 -16.23
C LEU A 37 -10.91 5.79 -16.92
N LEU A 38 -9.91 6.18 -16.13
CA LEU A 38 -8.57 6.51 -16.57
C LEU A 38 -7.63 5.34 -16.28
N CYS A 39 -6.96 4.83 -17.32
CA CYS A 39 -5.89 3.85 -17.14
C CYS A 39 -4.63 4.57 -16.61
N VAL A 40 -4.17 4.18 -15.44
CA VAL A 40 -3.00 4.77 -14.77
C VAL A 40 -1.78 3.86 -14.77
N GLU A 41 -1.90 2.63 -15.24
CA GLU A 41 -0.79 1.68 -15.40
C GLU A 41 -0.98 0.84 -16.66
N VAL A 42 0.07 0.79 -17.48
CA VAL A 42 0.19 -0.13 -18.63
C VAL A 42 1.46 -0.95 -18.44
N TYR A 43 1.36 -2.26 -18.63
CA TYR A 43 2.50 -3.17 -18.61
C TYR A 43 2.37 -4.22 -19.72
N GLU A 44 3.43 -4.43 -20.49
CA GLU A 44 3.44 -5.35 -21.66
C GLU A 44 2.23 -5.11 -22.57
N SER A 45 2.00 -3.83 -22.92
CA SER A 45 0.89 -3.36 -23.77
C SER A 45 -0.52 -3.66 -23.23
N ARG A 46 -0.64 -4.03 -21.96
CA ARG A 46 -1.93 -4.31 -21.31
C ARG A 46 -2.23 -3.28 -20.22
N PRO A 47 -3.43 -2.68 -20.21
CA PRO A 47 -3.86 -1.83 -19.11
C PRO A 47 -4.05 -2.68 -17.87
N LEU A 48 -3.48 -2.26 -16.73
CA LEU A 48 -3.49 -3.01 -15.48
C LEU A 48 -4.27 -2.33 -14.36
N SER A 49 -4.11 -1.02 -14.20
CA SER A 49 -4.70 -0.29 -13.08
C SER A 49 -5.45 0.94 -13.57
N TYR A 50 -6.54 1.24 -12.90
CA TYR A 50 -7.49 2.29 -13.27
C TYR A 50 -7.84 3.16 -12.07
N MET A 51 -8.28 4.37 -12.36
CA MET A 51 -9.01 5.29 -11.48
C MET A 51 -10.26 5.78 -12.21
N THR A 52 -11.25 6.26 -11.47
CA THR A 52 -12.32 7.05 -12.09
C THR A 52 -11.82 8.45 -12.47
N GLU A 53 -12.44 9.09 -13.46
CA GLU A 53 -12.12 10.50 -13.78
C GLU A 53 -12.36 11.42 -12.59
N THR A 54 -13.38 11.14 -11.77
CA THR A 54 -13.65 11.86 -10.53
C THR A 54 -12.49 11.75 -9.55
N ALA A 55 -12.02 10.51 -9.27
CA ALA A 55 -10.87 10.29 -8.40
C ALA A 55 -9.60 10.97 -8.95
N ALA A 56 -9.40 10.96 -10.27
CA ALA A 56 -8.29 11.64 -10.92
C ALA A 56 -8.31 13.16 -10.69
N GLY A 57 -9.48 13.78 -10.83
CA GLY A 57 -9.69 15.21 -10.54
C GLY A 57 -9.37 15.56 -9.08
N LEU A 58 -9.96 14.80 -8.14
CA LEU A 58 -9.74 14.96 -6.70
C LEU A 58 -8.26 14.79 -6.29
N LEU A 59 -7.56 13.80 -6.86
CA LEU A 59 -6.14 13.62 -6.61
C LEU A 59 -5.31 14.79 -7.15
N GLY A 60 -5.67 15.33 -8.31
CA GLY A 60 -5.04 16.52 -8.87
C GLY A 60 -5.24 17.76 -7.99
N GLU A 61 -6.40 17.92 -7.37
CA GLU A 61 -6.68 18.98 -6.39
C GLU A 61 -5.86 18.78 -5.12
N LEU A 62 -5.89 17.57 -4.56
CA LEU A 62 -5.13 17.22 -3.35
C LEU A 62 -3.64 17.46 -3.52
N SER A 63 -3.06 17.07 -4.65
CA SER A 63 -1.62 17.24 -4.94
C SER A 63 -1.19 18.72 -5.05
N ARG A 64 -2.14 19.64 -5.25
CA ARG A 64 -1.89 21.08 -5.21
C ARG A 64 -2.09 21.68 -3.82
N ALA A 65 -2.93 21.06 -2.99
CA ALA A 65 -3.29 21.54 -1.67
C ALA A 65 -2.34 21.04 -0.57
N ALA A 66 -1.79 19.84 -0.70
CA ALA A 66 -0.97 19.20 0.32
C ALA A 66 0.17 18.35 -0.25
N ALA A 67 1.10 17.95 0.61
CA ALA A 67 2.14 16.99 0.28
C ALA A 67 1.54 15.57 0.20
N PHE A 68 1.10 15.17 -0.98
CA PHE A 68 0.64 13.82 -1.25
C PHE A 68 1.82 12.85 -1.43
N VAL A 69 1.79 11.73 -0.73
CA VAL A 69 2.83 10.69 -0.73
C VAL A 69 2.21 9.33 -1.00
N PRO A 70 2.42 8.74 -2.17
CA PRO A 70 2.11 7.33 -2.41
C PRO A 70 2.96 6.42 -1.51
N VAL A 71 2.32 5.45 -0.85
CA VAL A 71 2.98 4.51 0.08
C VAL A 71 2.56 3.09 -0.28
N THR A 72 3.41 2.35 -0.98
CA THR A 72 3.01 1.09 -1.60
C THR A 72 3.94 -0.08 -1.29
N THR A 73 3.42 -1.30 -1.34
CA THR A 73 4.21 -2.54 -1.34
C THR A 73 4.91 -2.79 -2.68
N ARG A 74 4.55 -2.07 -3.73
CA ARG A 74 5.17 -2.20 -5.04
C ARG A 74 6.67 -1.90 -4.99
N THR A 75 7.46 -2.61 -5.79
CA THR A 75 8.86 -2.24 -6.03
C THR A 75 8.94 -0.88 -6.74
N ARG A 76 10.12 -0.26 -6.74
CA ARG A 76 10.34 0.99 -7.51
C ARG A 76 9.98 0.83 -8.98
N GLU A 77 10.39 -0.28 -9.60
CA GLU A 77 10.07 -0.57 -11.00
C GLU A 77 8.56 -0.61 -11.22
N GLN A 78 7.83 -1.33 -10.36
CA GLN A 78 6.38 -1.44 -10.44
C GLN A 78 5.69 -0.08 -10.19
N TYR A 79 6.14 0.69 -9.22
CA TYR A 79 5.65 2.04 -8.97
C TYR A 79 5.95 2.98 -10.15
N GLY A 80 7.13 2.87 -10.75
CA GLY A 80 7.55 3.67 -11.91
C GLY A 80 6.67 3.50 -13.15
N ARG A 81 5.83 2.45 -13.22
CA ARG A 81 4.84 2.26 -14.30
C ARG A 81 3.55 3.04 -14.08
N ILE A 82 3.28 3.46 -12.83
CA ILE A 82 2.06 4.18 -12.50
C ILE A 82 2.18 5.64 -12.94
N ARG A 83 1.13 6.14 -13.56
CA ARG A 83 0.99 7.53 -14.01
C ARG A 83 -0.19 8.16 -13.28
N LEU A 84 0.07 8.61 -12.06
CA LEU A 84 -0.94 9.30 -11.27
C LEU A 84 -1.30 10.65 -11.91
N PRO A 85 -2.59 11.05 -11.91
CA PRO A 85 -3.04 12.34 -12.39
C PRO A 85 -2.50 13.49 -11.52
N GLY A 86 -2.32 14.66 -12.15
CA GLY A 86 -1.85 15.87 -11.47
C GLY A 86 -0.32 15.99 -11.43
N PRO A 87 0.19 16.87 -10.56
CA PRO A 87 1.63 17.03 -10.34
C PRO A 87 2.27 15.73 -9.85
N ALA A 88 3.45 15.40 -10.36
CA ALA A 88 4.20 14.24 -9.88
C ALA A 88 4.51 14.39 -8.38
N PRO A 89 4.23 13.36 -7.56
CA PRO A 89 4.57 13.40 -6.15
C PRO A 89 6.09 13.57 -5.95
N ARG A 90 6.48 14.57 -5.17
CA ARG A 90 7.89 14.79 -4.82
C ARG A 90 8.47 13.62 -4.02
N TYR A 91 7.64 13.01 -3.19
CA TYR A 91 8.01 11.89 -2.34
C TYR A 91 7.16 10.67 -2.68
N ALA A 92 7.77 9.50 -2.62
CA ALA A 92 7.05 8.24 -2.67
C ALA A 92 7.75 7.21 -1.78
N ILE A 93 6.98 6.29 -1.25
CA ILE A 93 7.47 5.20 -0.41
C ILE A 93 7.11 3.88 -1.11
N CYS A 94 8.13 3.09 -1.44
CA CYS A 94 8.01 1.83 -2.15
C CYS A 94 8.48 0.65 -1.29
N ALA A 95 8.22 -0.56 -1.76
CA ALA A 95 8.62 -1.81 -1.11
C ALA A 95 8.25 -1.84 0.38
N ASN A 96 6.99 -1.50 0.71
CA ASN A 96 6.45 -1.49 2.08
C ASN A 96 7.24 -0.63 3.07
N GLY A 97 7.80 0.50 2.64
CA GLY A 97 8.65 1.36 3.49
C GLY A 97 10.15 1.11 3.32
N GLY A 98 10.54 0.16 2.48
CA GLY A 98 11.95 -0.17 2.21
C GLY A 98 12.71 0.92 1.49
N HIS A 99 12.01 1.66 0.65
CA HIS A 99 12.58 2.76 -0.13
C HIS A 99 11.80 4.04 0.06
N LEU A 100 12.52 5.10 0.36
CA LEU A 100 12.06 6.47 0.27
C LEU A 100 12.58 7.08 -1.03
N LEU A 101 11.70 7.58 -1.88
CA LEU A 101 12.04 8.29 -3.10
C LEU A 101 11.86 9.79 -2.88
N VAL A 102 12.82 10.58 -3.34
CA VAL A 102 12.76 12.03 -3.41
C VAL A 102 12.98 12.42 -4.87
N ASP A 103 11.99 13.06 -5.48
CA ASP A 103 12.00 13.40 -6.91
C ASP A 103 12.34 12.17 -7.81
N GLY A 104 11.81 11.00 -7.44
CA GLY A 104 12.02 9.72 -8.14
C GLY A 104 13.35 9.03 -7.88
N VAL A 105 14.24 9.60 -7.06
CA VAL A 105 15.56 9.05 -6.73
C VAL A 105 15.55 8.38 -5.37
N PHE A 106 16.18 7.23 -5.24
CA PHE A 106 16.35 6.53 -3.96
C PHE A 106 17.13 7.36 -2.95
N ASP A 107 16.66 7.37 -1.71
CA ASP A 107 17.41 7.84 -0.56
C ASP A 107 18.33 6.71 -0.03
N PRO A 108 19.65 6.83 -0.22
CA PRO A 108 20.58 5.77 0.19
C PRO A 108 20.73 5.68 1.71
N ASP A 109 20.52 6.77 2.43
CA ASP A 109 20.64 6.80 3.89
C ASP A 109 19.47 6.08 4.52
N TRP A 110 18.26 6.28 4.00
CA TRP A 110 17.09 5.52 4.41
C TRP A 110 17.27 4.04 4.16
N ARG A 111 17.76 3.66 2.97
CA ARG A 111 18.01 2.24 2.64
C ARG A 111 18.98 1.59 3.62
N ARG A 112 20.08 2.27 3.99
CA ARG A 112 21.03 1.75 4.99
C ARG A 112 20.39 1.55 6.37
N GLN A 113 19.55 2.50 6.81
CA GLN A 113 18.84 2.39 8.07
C GLN A 113 17.85 1.21 8.09
N VAL A 114 17.11 1.01 6.99
CA VAL A 114 16.19 -0.13 6.84
C VAL A 114 16.97 -1.45 6.90
N ALA A 115 18.05 -1.58 6.13
CA ALA A 115 18.87 -2.79 6.11
C ALA A 115 19.45 -3.12 7.51
N ALA A 116 19.93 -2.13 8.23
CA ALA A 116 20.46 -2.31 9.59
C ALA A 116 19.37 -2.78 10.57
N ARG A 117 18.16 -2.20 10.50
CA ARG A 117 17.04 -2.61 11.37
C ARG A 117 16.57 -4.05 11.09
N ILE A 118 16.49 -4.42 9.81
CA ILE A 118 16.14 -5.79 9.41
C ILE A 118 17.20 -6.78 9.90
N ALA A 119 18.48 -6.51 9.65
CA ALA A 119 19.57 -7.39 10.05
C ALA A 119 19.65 -7.60 11.59
N ALA A 120 19.25 -6.59 12.36
CA ALA A 120 19.26 -6.66 13.82
C ALA A 120 18.08 -7.45 14.42
N ALA A 121 16.98 -7.62 13.70
CA ALA A 121 15.73 -8.12 14.28
C ALA A 121 15.12 -9.33 13.57
N CYS A 122 15.63 -9.72 12.41
CA CYS A 122 15.02 -10.75 11.60
C CYS A 122 16.03 -11.81 11.14
N ALA A 123 15.55 -13.04 10.94
CA ALA A 123 16.29 -14.05 10.21
C ALA A 123 16.53 -13.59 8.75
N PRO A 124 17.60 -14.09 8.10
CA PRO A 124 17.93 -13.74 6.71
C PRO A 124 16.78 -14.03 5.74
N LEU A 125 16.57 -13.14 4.76
CA LEU A 125 15.56 -13.31 3.70
C LEU A 125 15.66 -14.68 3.00
N ALA A 126 16.88 -15.15 2.74
CA ALA A 126 17.11 -16.43 2.06
C ALA A 126 16.49 -17.59 2.85
N GLU A 127 16.66 -17.63 4.17
CA GLU A 127 16.08 -18.67 5.04
C GLU A 127 14.55 -18.68 4.98
N VAL A 128 13.93 -17.50 5.09
CA VAL A 128 12.47 -17.38 5.06
C VAL A 128 11.92 -17.72 3.68
N ARG A 129 12.55 -17.24 2.61
CA ARG A 129 12.17 -17.57 1.23
C ARG A 129 12.25 -19.07 0.97
N ASP A 130 13.37 -19.71 1.30
CA ASP A 130 13.60 -21.13 1.02
C ASP A 130 12.57 -22.00 1.76
N ARG A 131 12.20 -21.63 2.96
CA ARG A 131 11.17 -22.34 3.71
C ARG A 131 9.75 -22.08 3.20
N LEU A 132 9.45 -20.85 2.76
CA LEU A 132 8.18 -20.57 2.08
C LEU A 132 8.01 -21.42 0.82
N SER A 133 9.08 -21.49 0.01
CA SER A 133 9.11 -22.29 -1.22
C SER A 133 8.93 -23.79 -0.91
N ALA A 134 9.62 -24.28 0.11
CA ALA A 134 9.53 -25.69 0.53
C ALA A 134 8.14 -26.07 1.11
N ALA A 135 7.43 -25.12 1.70
CA ALA A 135 6.10 -25.31 2.26
C ALA A 135 4.97 -25.14 1.22
N ALA A 136 5.25 -24.53 0.08
CA ALA A 136 4.27 -24.26 -0.95
C ALA A 136 4.10 -25.46 -1.89
N ASP A 137 2.83 -25.77 -2.23
CA ASP A 137 2.50 -26.84 -3.18
C ASP A 137 2.37 -26.26 -4.60
N PRO A 138 3.01 -26.88 -5.62
CA PRO A 138 2.86 -26.50 -7.02
C PRO A 138 1.42 -26.47 -7.53
N ALA A 139 0.49 -27.17 -6.88
CA ALA A 139 -0.92 -27.18 -7.25
C ALA A 139 -1.57 -25.80 -7.16
N TRP A 140 -1.14 -24.95 -6.22
CA TRP A 140 -1.70 -23.61 -6.02
C TRP A 140 -0.66 -22.50 -6.10
N LEU A 141 0.65 -22.82 -6.08
CA LEU A 141 1.71 -21.83 -6.25
C LEU A 141 1.86 -21.44 -7.72
N LEU A 142 1.57 -20.20 -8.06
CA LEU A 142 1.68 -19.71 -9.45
C LEU A 142 3.05 -19.07 -9.71
N LYS A 143 3.57 -18.28 -8.75
CA LYS A 143 4.85 -17.59 -8.87
C LYS A 143 5.43 -17.31 -7.49
N GLU A 144 6.78 -17.38 -7.40
CA GLU A 144 7.55 -16.87 -6.28
C GLU A 144 8.32 -15.63 -6.72
N ARG A 145 8.44 -14.66 -5.83
CA ARG A 145 9.12 -13.39 -6.09
C ARG A 145 9.84 -12.88 -4.85
N VAL A 146 10.95 -12.22 -5.08
CA VAL A 146 11.65 -11.39 -4.09
C VAL A 146 11.51 -9.93 -4.53
N ALA A 147 11.16 -9.06 -3.61
CA ALA A 147 11.01 -7.64 -3.83
C ALA A 147 12.20 -6.89 -3.27
N GLU A 148 13.04 -6.32 -4.16
CA GLU A 148 14.14 -5.39 -3.83
C GLU A 148 15.15 -5.95 -2.79
N ASP A 149 15.29 -7.28 -2.69
CA ASP A 149 16.07 -7.97 -1.66
C ASP A 149 15.63 -7.65 -0.22
N LEU A 150 14.37 -7.26 -0.04
CA LEU A 150 13.79 -6.88 1.25
C LEU A 150 12.80 -7.90 1.78
N PHE A 151 11.94 -8.44 0.93
CA PHE A 151 10.91 -9.40 1.32
C PHE A 151 10.54 -10.34 0.18
N ALA A 152 9.91 -11.46 0.51
CA ALA A 152 9.42 -12.43 -0.45
C ALA A 152 7.89 -12.42 -0.52
N TYR A 153 7.33 -12.82 -1.68
CA TYR A 153 5.91 -13.09 -1.80
C TYR A 153 5.63 -14.22 -2.79
N LEU A 154 4.56 -14.95 -2.51
CA LEU A 154 4.01 -15.97 -3.38
C LEU A 154 2.78 -15.42 -4.08
N VAL A 155 2.61 -15.73 -5.38
CA VAL A 155 1.36 -15.52 -6.10
C VAL A 155 0.67 -16.86 -6.17
N VAL A 156 -0.58 -16.93 -5.70
CA VAL A 156 -1.28 -18.20 -5.49
C VAL A 156 -2.64 -18.22 -6.20
N ASP A 157 -3.10 -19.43 -6.50
CA ASP A 157 -4.51 -19.68 -6.79
C ASP A 157 -5.24 -19.82 -5.44
N ARG A 158 -6.06 -18.82 -5.10
CA ARG A 158 -6.78 -18.79 -3.83
C ARG A 158 -7.81 -19.91 -3.68
N ALA A 159 -8.35 -20.40 -4.79
CA ALA A 159 -9.35 -21.47 -4.75
C ALA A 159 -8.75 -22.83 -4.35
N LEU A 160 -7.45 -22.99 -4.56
CA LEU A 160 -6.71 -24.20 -4.25
C LEU A 160 -5.81 -24.07 -3.00
N LEU A 161 -5.71 -22.85 -2.43
CA LEU A 161 -4.91 -22.64 -1.23
C LEU A 161 -5.56 -23.31 -0.02
N PRO A 162 -4.87 -24.21 0.70
CA PRO A 162 -5.44 -24.88 1.86
C PRO A 162 -5.83 -23.93 2.98
N ASP A 163 -6.97 -24.20 3.61
CA ASP A 163 -7.38 -23.48 4.81
C ASP A 163 -6.33 -23.65 5.92
N GLY A 164 -6.02 -22.52 6.59
CA GLY A 164 -5.04 -22.51 7.69
C GLY A 164 -3.59 -22.36 7.25
N TRP A 165 -3.21 -22.67 5.99
CA TRP A 165 -1.81 -22.63 5.54
C TRP A 165 -1.14 -21.26 5.83
N VAL A 166 -1.82 -20.16 5.53
CA VAL A 166 -1.29 -18.81 5.78
C VAL A 166 -1.05 -18.58 7.27
N LYS A 167 -1.94 -19.08 8.13
CA LYS A 167 -1.82 -18.98 9.58
C LYS A 167 -0.61 -19.76 10.09
N ASP A 168 -0.44 -21.01 9.65
CA ASP A 168 0.67 -21.86 10.08
C ASP A 168 2.03 -21.26 9.69
N VAL A 169 2.11 -20.72 8.47
CA VAL A 169 3.31 -20.02 8.00
C VAL A 169 3.53 -18.71 8.77
N ALA A 170 2.48 -17.97 9.10
CA ALA A 170 2.58 -16.74 9.87
C ALA A 170 3.09 -17.01 11.30
N GLU A 171 2.60 -18.05 11.97
CA GLU A 171 3.06 -18.46 13.31
C GLU A 171 4.55 -18.82 13.30
N TRP A 172 4.99 -19.58 12.29
CA TRP A 172 6.39 -19.90 12.13
C TRP A 172 7.26 -18.67 11.85
N ALA A 173 6.85 -17.82 10.89
CA ALA A 173 7.60 -16.62 10.49
C ALA A 173 7.72 -15.60 11.62
N ASP A 174 6.72 -15.53 12.50
CA ASP A 174 6.68 -14.64 13.64
C ASP A 174 7.90 -14.82 14.56
N GLY A 175 8.27 -16.06 14.83
CA GLY A 175 9.46 -16.40 15.61
C GLY A 175 10.79 -16.00 14.98
N LEU A 176 10.82 -15.73 13.68
CA LEU A 176 11.97 -15.26 12.91
C LEU A 176 12.00 -13.75 12.68
N GLY A 177 11.07 -12.99 13.28
CA GLY A 177 10.96 -11.55 13.11
C GLY A 177 10.25 -11.14 11.81
N TRP A 178 9.50 -12.04 11.18
CA TRP A 178 8.76 -11.81 9.94
C TRP A 178 7.25 -11.83 10.18
N ALA A 179 6.51 -11.06 9.39
CA ALA A 179 5.06 -11.08 9.33
C ALA A 179 4.59 -11.66 7.99
N VAL A 180 3.49 -12.43 8.02
CA VAL A 180 2.88 -13.00 6.81
C VAL A 180 1.46 -12.50 6.66
N SER A 181 1.08 -12.08 5.45
CA SER A 181 -0.22 -11.51 5.14
C SER A 181 -0.66 -11.94 3.73
N LEU A 182 -1.96 -12.19 3.56
CA LEU A 182 -2.56 -12.58 2.29
C LEU A 182 -3.37 -11.41 1.70
N GLN A 183 -2.88 -10.81 0.62
CA GLN A 183 -3.53 -9.69 -0.06
C GLN A 183 -3.94 -10.09 -1.49
N GLY A 184 -5.22 -10.15 -1.76
CA GLY A 184 -5.71 -10.65 -3.04
C GLY A 184 -5.19 -12.05 -3.32
N ARG A 185 -4.32 -12.22 -4.30
CA ARG A 185 -3.66 -13.49 -4.66
C ARG A 185 -2.20 -13.56 -4.23
N LYS A 186 -1.74 -12.67 -3.36
CA LYS A 186 -0.34 -12.62 -2.95
C LYS A 186 -0.20 -12.88 -1.45
N ILE A 187 0.63 -13.84 -1.10
CA ILE A 187 1.05 -14.07 0.28
C ILE A 187 2.41 -13.39 0.44
N TYR A 188 2.44 -12.34 1.24
CA TYR A 188 3.64 -11.59 1.55
C TYR A 188 4.29 -12.11 2.83
N ALA A 189 5.60 -12.31 2.81
CA ALA A 189 6.41 -12.46 4.02
C ALA A 189 7.34 -11.26 4.12
N VAL A 190 7.09 -10.41 5.10
CA VAL A 190 7.72 -9.10 5.25
C VAL A 190 8.42 -9.02 6.60
N PRO A 191 9.69 -8.54 6.68
CA PRO A 191 10.35 -8.30 7.96
C PRO A 191 9.55 -7.34 8.84
N LYS A 192 9.31 -7.66 10.11
CA LYS A 192 8.53 -6.82 11.03
C LYS A 192 9.03 -5.36 11.15
N PRO A 193 10.35 -5.06 11.08
CA PRO A 193 10.82 -3.68 11.08
C PRO A 193 10.57 -2.91 9.77
N LEU A 194 10.16 -3.61 8.70
CA LEU A 194 9.87 -3.02 7.39
C LEU A 194 8.42 -2.57 7.35
N THR A 195 8.17 -1.32 7.71
CA THR A 195 6.81 -0.77 7.86
C THR A 195 6.62 0.52 7.07
N LYS A 196 5.42 0.72 6.55
CA LYS A 196 5.01 1.96 5.87
C LYS A 196 5.10 3.16 6.82
N SER A 197 4.69 2.99 8.08
CA SER A 197 4.70 4.04 9.09
C SER A 197 6.09 4.57 9.41
N ALA A 198 7.10 3.70 9.46
CA ALA A 198 8.48 4.13 9.75
C ALA A 198 8.99 5.11 8.69
N ALA A 199 8.73 4.84 7.41
CA ALA A 199 9.12 5.72 6.31
C ALA A 199 8.32 7.03 6.30
N VAL A 200 7.01 6.96 6.59
CA VAL A 200 6.15 8.16 6.68
C VAL A 200 6.56 9.06 7.84
N ARG A 201 6.85 8.49 9.02
CA ARG A 201 7.35 9.27 10.17
C ARG A 201 8.69 9.95 9.87
N GLU A 202 9.60 9.25 9.21
CA GLU A 202 10.88 9.84 8.79
C GLU A 202 10.64 10.98 7.80
N LEU A 203 9.73 10.81 6.86
CA LEU A 203 9.39 11.86 5.91
C LEU A 203 8.73 13.06 6.62
N ALA A 204 7.80 12.83 7.55
CA ALA A 204 7.18 13.90 8.35
C ALA A 204 8.24 14.69 9.12
N ARG A 205 9.20 14.01 9.76
CA ARG A 205 10.34 14.64 10.44
C ARG A 205 11.19 15.50 9.51
N ARG A 206 11.49 15.03 8.28
CA ARG A 206 12.29 15.78 7.29
C ARG A 206 11.57 16.99 6.71
N THR A 207 10.26 16.88 6.55
CA THR A 207 9.44 17.95 5.95
C THR A 207 8.88 18.91 6.97
N GLY A 208 9.01 18.62 8.28
CA GLY A 208 8.37 19.39 9.33
C GLY A 208 6.85 19.24 9.34
N ALA A 209 6.30 18.15 8.78
CA ALA A 209 4.87 17.91 8.80
C ALA A 209 4.41 17.58 10.23
N GLU A 210 3.46 18.37 10.72
CA GLU A 210 2.88 18.22 12.06
C GLU A 210 1.66 17.31 12.06
N ARG A 211 1.09 17.08 10.89
CA ARG A 211 -0.12 16.28 10.72
C ARG A 211 0.04 15.24 9.62
N ILE A 212 -0.40 14.02 9.88
CA ILE A 212 -0.41 12.90 8.93
C ILE A 212 -1.85 12.46 8.75
N LEU A 213 -2.32 12.44 7.50
CA LEU A 213 -3.55 11.78 7.07
C LEU A 213 -3.16 10.53 6.31
N ALA A 214 -3.90 9.42 6.48
CA ALA A 214 -3.55 8.17 5.82
C ALA A 214 -4.74 7.39 5.29
N ALA A 215 -4.52 6.53 4.28
CA ALA A 215 -5.48 5.53 3.83
C ALA A 215 -4.78 4.24 3.39
N GLY A 216 -5.50 3.11 3.54
CA GLY A 216 -5.04 1.79 3.15
C GLY A 216 -6.09 0.71 3.36
N ASP A 217 -5.96 -0.44 2.70
CA ASP A 217 -6.97 -1.51 2.70
C ASP A 217 -6.49 -2.83 3.34
N SER A 218 -5.19 -2.99 3.57
CA SER A 218 -4.57 -4.25 3.94
C SER A 218 -3.94 -4.24 5.34
N LEU A 219 -3.62 -5.41 5.90
CA LEU A 219 -2.90 -5.52 7.17
C LEU A 219 -1.51 -4.86 7.11
N LEU A 220 -0.87 -4.79 5.94
CA LEU A 220 0.38 -4.06 5.76
C LEU A 220 0.21 -2.53 5.83
N ASP A 221 -1.04 -2.04 5.85
CA ASP A 221 -1.36 -0.62 6.05
C ASP A 221 -1.71 -0.30 7.51
N ALA A 222 -1.99 -1.31 8.33
CA ALA A 222 -2.47 -1.09 9.69
C ALA A 222 -1.52 -0.19 10.50
N ASP A 223 -0.22 -0.38 10.38
CA ASP A 223 0.79 0.44 11.05
C ASP A 223 0.81 1.88 10.55
N LEU A 224 0.59 2.10 9.25
CA LEU A 224 0.45 3.43 8.64
C LEU A 224 -0.80 4.15 9.17
N LEU A 225 -1.95 3.45 9.20
CA LEU A 225 -3.20 4.02 9.69
C LEU A 225 -3.12 4.37 11.18
N LEU A 226 -2.46 3.51 11.99
CA LEU A 226 -2.21 3.76 13.41
C LEU A 226 -1.24 4.93 13.66
N ALA A 227 -0.33 5.20 12.74
CA ALA A 227 0.61 6.31 12.85
C ALA A 227 0.02 7.66 12.44
N ALA A 228 -1.12 7.66 11.77
CA ALA A 228 -1.78 8.88 11.29
C ALA A 228 -2.60 9.56 12.42
N HIS A 229 -2.79 10.88 12.27
CA HIS A 229 -3.70 11.65 13.13
C HIS A 229 -5.16 11.37 12.78
N ARG A 230 -5.43 11.09 11.52
CA ARG A 230 -6.72 10.63 11.02
C ARG A 230 -6.49 9.75 9.80
N ALA A 231 -7.25 8.65 9.70
CA ALA A 231 -7.08 7.72 8.61
C ALA A 231 -8.42 7.14 8.14
N TRP A 232 -8.42 6.55 6.94
CA TRP A 232 -9.58 5.93 6.32
C TRP A 232 -9.20 4.57 5.74
N ARG A 233 -10.10 3.61 5.90
CA ARG A 233 -10.05 2.36 5.17
C ARG A 233 -11.31 2.15 4.35
N PRO A 234 -11.23 1.56 3.14
CA PRO A 234 -12.40 1.23 2.36
C PRO A 234 -13.26 0.15 3.03
N GLY A 235 -14.49 -0.04 2.54
CA GLY A 235 -15.40 -1.11 2.96
C GLY A 235 -15.00 -2.49 2.44
N HIS A 236 -13.89 -2.62 1.76
CA HIS A 236 -13.30 -3.85 1.24
C HIS A 236 -11.84 -3.98 1.68
N GLY A 237 -11.20 -5.10 1.30
CA GLY A 237 -9.80 -5.36 1.60
C GLY A 237 -9.62 -6.15 2.89
N GLU A 238 -8.36 -6.51 3.17
CA GLU A 238 -8.02 -7.41 4.27
C GLU A 238 -8.45 -6.86 5.63
N LEU A 239 -8.30 -5.54 5.84
CA LEU A 239 -8.74 -4.88 7.08
C LEU A 239 -10.26 -4.94 7.26
N ALA A 240 -11.03 -4.79 6.17
CA ALA A 240 -12.49 -4.89 6.23
C ALA A 240 -12.93 -6.33 6.45
N ASP A 241 -12.32 -7.29 5.74
CA ASP A 241 -12.63 -8.72 5.86
C ASP A 241 -12.40 -9.24 7.29
N GLN A 242 -11.43 -8.65 8.02
CA GLN A 242 -11.13 -8.99 9.42
C GLN A 242 -11.89 -8.13 10.45
N GLY A 243 -12.73 -7.20 10.01
CA GLY A 243 -13.43 -6.29 10.93
C GLY A 243 -12.48 -5.38 11.73
N TRP A 244 -11.27 -5.12 11.20
CA TRP A 244 -10.25 -4.35 11.89
C TRP A 244 -10.69 -2.88 12.08
N THR A 245 -10.50 -2.35 13.29
CA THR A 245 -10.87 -0.98 13.67
C THR A 245 -9.80 -0.35 14.57
N ALA A 246 -9.71 0.98 14.54
CA ALA A 246 -8.91 1.76 15.47
C ALA A 246 -9.55 3.15 15.68
N PRO A 247 -9.34 3.82 16.84
CA PRO A 247 -10.05 5.07 17.18
C PRO A 247 -9.88 6.19 16.16
N GLN A 248 -8.70 6.32 15.53
CA GLN A 248 -8.40 7.36 14.55
C GLN A 248 -8.73 6.95 13.10
N VAL A 249 -9.27 5.73 12.89
CA VAL A 249 -9.55 5.17 11.56
C VAL A 249 -11.04 5.09 11.33
N GLU A 250 -11.52 5.83 10.34
CA GLU A 250 -12.87 5.75 9.85
C GLU A 250 -12.98 4.62 8.81
N ALA A 251 -13.85 3.65 9.08
CA ALA A 251 -14.19 2.61 8.13
C ALA A 251 -15.27 3.12 7.18
N LEU A 252 -14.94 3.26 5.91
CA LEU A 252 -15.91 3.64 4.89
C LEU A 252 -16.84 2.46 4.56
N THR A 253 -18.04 2.78 4.10
CA THR A 253 -19.00 1.80 3.57
C THR A 253 -18.80 1.53 2.09
N GLU A 254 -18.20 2.49 1.39
CA GLU A 254 -17.91 2.41 -0.04
C GLU A 254 -16.89 1.32 -0.32
N THR A 255 -17.07 0.64 -1.46
CA THR A 255 -16.19 -0.41 -1.95
C THR A 255 -15.69 -0.07 -3.37
N GLY A 256 -14.64 -0.76 -3.83
CA GLY A 256 -14.09 -0.58 -5.17
C GLY A 256 -13.68 0.87 -5.45
N ALA A 257 -13.87 1.30 -6.68
CA ALA A 257 -13.45 2.63 -7.14
C ALA A 257 -14.18 3.78 -6.41
N ALA A 258 -15.40 3.56 -5.94
CA ALA A 258 -16.15 4.55 -5.15
C ALA A 258 -15.48 4.86 -3.82
N ALA A 259 -14.86 3.86 -3.18
CA ALA A 259 -14.08 4.08 -1.96
C ALA A 259 -12.87 4.99 -2.20
N GLY A 260 -12.19 4.82 -3.33
CA GLY A 260 -11.05 5.69 -3.71
C GLY A 260 -11.47 7.15 -3.87
N GLU A 261 -12.65 7.41 -4.46
CA GLU A 261 -13.20 8.76 -4.55
C GLU A 261 -13.50 9.35 -3.17
N GLU A 262 -14.15 8.56 -2.29
CA GLU A 262 -14.49 9.03 -0.95
C GLU A 262 -13.25 9.29 -0.10
N ILE A 263 -12.24 8.43 -0.15
CA ILE A 263 -10.95 8.66 0.50
C ILE A 263 -10.35 10.00 0.08
N LEU A 264 -10.35 10.31 -1.22
CA LEU A 264 -9.81 11.57 -1.73
C LEU A 264 -10.64 12.79 -1.27
N ARG A 265 -11.97 12.68 -1.19
CA ARG A 265 -12.82 13.73 -0.61
C ARG A 265 -12.50 13.96 0.86
N ARG A 266 -12.29 12.87 1.63
CA ARG A 266 -11.90 12.97 3.05
C ARG A 266 -10.54 13.60 3.24
N PHE A 267 -9.57 13.28 2.39
CA PHE A 267 -8.27 13.95 2.40
C PHE A 267 -8.40 15.45 2.14
N LEU A 268 -9.13 15.84 1.10
CA LEU A 268 -9.35 17.26 0.77
C LEU A 268 -10.06 18.03 1.88
N ALA A 269 -11.04 17.42 2.54
CA ALA A 269 -11.71 18.01 3.70
C ALA A 269 -10.79 18.09 4.94
N GLY A 270 -9.71 17.35 4.94
CA GLY A 270 -8.77 17.25 6.04
C GLY A 270 -7.51 18.13 5.94
N VAL A 271 -7.19 18.76 4.81
CA VAL A 271 -5.96 19.56 4.58
C VAL A 271 -6.17 21.07 4.69
#